data_4a7bb868848fa8a6d60f84380aba2dfb
#
_entry.id   4a7bb868848fa8a6d60f84380aba2dfb
#
_cell.length_a   1.000
_cell.length_b   1.000
_cell.length_c   1.000
_cell.angle_alpha   90.00
_cell.angle_beta   90.00
_cell.angle_gamma   90.00
#
_symmetry.space_group_name_H-M   'P 1'
#
loop_
_entity.id
_entity.type
_entity.pdbx_description
1 polymer ?
#
loop_
_entity_poly.entity_id
_entity_poly.type
_entity_poly.pdbx_seq_one_letter_code
_entity_poly.pdbx_strand_id
1 'polypeptide(L)'
;AAKERKGSPFLSNAATNEFKRLLEDPAHRDARAYILPANQRDFPTATKFVNTLLETGVQVHRATADFTVGTNRYPAGSFVVKCAQPFRAHVLDMFEPQDHPNDFAYPGAAPTAPYDIAGWTMAFQMGVKFERVLDGVEGMFEEIGHAQTPSAGRIENGEGAVAFFASGGMNNIYIVM
;
A
#
# COMPACT_ATOMS: atom_id res chain seq x y z
N ALA A 1 -1.15 -39.44 23.09
CA ALA A 1 -1.55 -38.45 24.07
C ALA A 1 -0.87 -37.13 23.72
N ALA A 2 -1.63 -36.17 23.16
CA ALA A 2 -1.14 -34.84 22.85
C ALA A 2 -0.94 -34.10 24.18
N LYS A 3 0.29 -33.65 24.43
CA LYS A 3 0.65 -32.87 25.59
C LYS A 3 0.12 -31.44 25.38
N GLU A 4 -0.94 -31.06 26.10
CA GLU A 4 -1.40 -29.68 26.16
C GLU A 4 -0.22 -28.76 26.52
N ARG A 5 0.12 -27.83 25.65
CA ARG A 5 1.06 -26.75 25.96
C ARG A 5 0.38 -25.85 27.00
N LYS A 6 0.80 -25.97 28.25
CA LYS A 6 0.44 -24.98 29.28
C LYS A 6 0.88 -23.61 28.79
N GLY A 7 -0.07 -22.67 28.75
CA GLY A 7 0.19 -21.27 28.39
C GLY A 7 1.29 -20.67 29.27
N SER A 8 1.92 -19.61 28.77
CA SER A 8 2.99 -18.88 29.46
C SER A 8 2.54 -18.53 30.88
N PRO A 9 3.34 -18.84 31.93
CA PRO A 9 2.95 -18.57 33.32
C PRO A 9 2.90 -17.05 33.64
N PHE A 10 3.25 -16.18 32.70
CA PHE A 10 3.33 -14.74 32.90
C PHE A 10 2.10 -13.94 32.42
N LEU A 11 1.14 -14.57 31.73
CA LEU A 11 -0.06 -13.90 31.29
C LEU A 11 -1.30 -14.59 31.85
N SER A 12 -2.17 -13.83 32.53
CA SER A 12 -3.48 -14.34 32.93
C SER A 12 -4.34 -14.65 31.69
N ASN A 13 -5.29 -15.55 31.80
CA ASN A 13 -6.24 -15.82 30.71
C ASN A 13 -6.99 -14.57 30.25
N ALA A 14 -7.26 -13.62 31.16
CA ALA A 14 -7.89 -12.35 30.84
C ALA A 14 -6.97 -11.48 29.95
N ALA A 15 -5.67 -11.38 30.27
CA ALA A 15 -4.70 -10.65 29.47
C ALA A 15 -4.52 -11.31 28.09
N THR A 16 -4.46 -12.63 28.03
CA THR A 16 -4.37 -13.38 26.77
C THR A 16 -5.59 -13.14 25.88
N ASN A 17 -6.79 -13.12 26.45
CA ASN A 17 -8.03 -12.86 25.72
C ASN A 17 -8.09 -11.40 25.23
N GLU A 18 -7.63 -10.44 26.03
CA GLU A 18 -7.58 -9.04 25.62
C GLU A 18 -6.58 -8.82 24.47
N PHE A 19 -5.39 -9.40 24.54
CA PHE A 19 -4.43 -9.38 23.43
C PHE A 19 -5.00 -10.00 22.16
N LYS A 20 -5.69 -11.13 22.29
CA LYS A 20 -6.34 -11.79 21.15
C LYS A 20 -7.40 -10.88 20.54
N ARG A 21 -8.25 -10.26 21.35
CA ARG A 21 -9.26 -9.30 20.89
C ARG A 21 -8.65 -8.12 20.14
N LEU A 22 -7.56 -7.54 20.67
CA LEU A 22 -6.86 -6.42 20.01
C LEU A 22 -6.23 -6.85 18.67
N LEU A 23 -5.64 -8.04 18.60
CA LEU A 23 -5.05 -8.57 17.37
C LEU A 23 -6.09 -8.94 16.30
N GLU A 24 -7.33 -9.22 16.71
CA GLU A 24 -8.44 -9.54 15.82
C GLU A 24 -9.22 -8.28 15.39
N ASP A 25 -9.06 -7.15 16.09
CA ASP A 25 -9.75 -5.91 15.82
C ASP A 25 -9.27 -5.28 14.50
N PRO A 26 -10.16 -5.05 13.51
CA PRO A 26 -9.80 -4.43 12.25
C PRO A 26 -9.10 -3.07 12.38
N ALA A 27 -9.37 -2.32 13.45
CA ALA A 27 -8.76 -1.03 13.72
C ALA A 27 -7.27 -1.14 14.12
N HIS A 28 -6.86 -2.30 14.66
CA HIS A 28 -5.51 -2.52 15.19
C HIS A 28 -4.71 -3.57 14.40
N ARG A 29 -5.37 -4.28 13.48
CA ARG A 29 -4.70 -5.29 12.64
C ARG A 29 -3.86 -4.62 11.57
N ASP A 30 -2.64 -5.10 11.40
CA ASP A 30 -1.84 -4.77 10.24
C ASP A 30 -2.45 -5.33 8.95
N ALA A 31 -2.21 -4.63 7.84
CA ALA A 31 -2.59 -5.10 6.52
C ALA A 31 -1.92 -6.44 6.19
N ARG A 32 -2.65 -7.28 5.46
CA ARG A 32 -2.12 -8.50 4.83
C ARG A 32 -1.61 -8.24 3.43
N ALA A 33 -2.20 -7.25 2.77
CA ALA A 33 -1.76 -6.81 1.45
C ALA A 33 -2.27 -5.39 1.17
N TYR A 34 -1.67 -4.77 0.16
CA TYR A 34 -2.15 -3.55 -0.48
C TYR A 34 -2.41 -3.83 -1.95
N ILE A 35 -3.53 -3.32 -2.47
CA ILE A 35 -3.91 -3.47 -3.87
C ILE A 35 -3.91 -2.08 -4.51
N LEU A 36 -3.20 -1.92 -5.61
CA LEU A 36 -3.21 -0.71 -6.42
C LEU A 36 -4.01 -1.01 -7.70
N PRO A 37 -5.26 -0.54 -7.80
CA PRO A 37 -6.14 -0.86 -8.92
C PRO A 37 -5.61 -0.32 -10.25
N ALA A 38 -5.64 -1.14 -11.30
CA ALA A 38 -5.18 -0.72 -12.63
C ALA A 38 -6.10 0.34 -13.30
N ASN A 39 -7.34 0.44 -12.86
CA ASN A 39 -8.32 1.42 -13.35
C ASN A 39 -8.29 2.76 -12.60
N GLN A 40 -7.29 2.98 -11.73
CA GLN A 40 -7.13 4.29 -11.10
C GLN A 40 -6.70 5.35 -12.12
N ARG A 41 -7.11 6.60 -11.86
CA ARG A 41 -6.96 7.72 -12.78
C ARG A 41 -5.51 8.00 -13.16
N ASP A 42 -4.61 7.93 -12.20
CA ASP A 42 -3.17 8.14 -12.38
C ASP A 42 -2.39 6.84 -12.17
N PHE A 43 -2.70 5.82 -12.96
CA PHE A 43 -1.99 4.55 -12.93
C PHE A 43 -0.49 4.69 -13.32
N PRO A 44 -0.08 5.60 -14.20
CA PRO A 44 1.35 5.86 -14.43
C PRO A 44 2.11 6.27 -13.16
N THR A 45 1.55 7.10 -12.29
CA THR A 45 2.17 7.42 -11.00
C THR A 45 2.17 6.23 -10.05
N ALA A 46 1.11 5.43 -10.02
CA ALA A 46 1.11 4.16 -9.27
C ALA A 46 2.21 3.20 -9.77
N THR A 47 2.46 3.16 -11.07
CA THR A 47 3.56 2.35 -11.64
C THR A 47 4.93 2.88 -11.20
N LYS A 48 5.14 4.20 -11.15
CA LYS A 48 6.39 4.80 -10.61
C LYS A 48 6.57 4.45 -9.13
N PHE A 49 5.50 4.52 -8.33
CA PHE A 49 5.53 4.11 -6.93
C PHE A 49 5.91 2.63 -6.78
N VAL A 50 5.32 1.76 -7.59
CA VAL A 50 5.68 0.32 -7.62
C VAL A 50 7.15 0.13 -7.96
N ASN A 51 7.71 0.91 -8.90
CA ASN A 51 9.14 0.84 -9.22
C ASN A 51 10.02 1.20 -8.01
N THR A 52 9.63 2.22 -7.23
CA THR A 52 10.34 2.55 -5.99
C THR A 52 10.31 1.39 -5.00
N LEU A 53 9.17 0.69 -4.87
CA LEU A 53 9.08 -0.51 -4.02
C LEU A 53 10.01 -1.62 -4.51
N LEU A 54 10.06 -1.87 -5.82
CA LEU A 54 10.94 -2.89 -6.43
C LEU A 54 12.42 -2.57 -6.22
N GLU A 55 12.82 -1.31 -6.38
CA GLU A 55 14.20 -0.84 -6.16
C GLU A 55 14.64 -1.02 -4.70
N THR A 56 13.72 -0.92 -3.74
CA THR A 56 14.00 -1.16 -2.32
C THR A 56 13.88 -2.63 -1.91
N GLY A 57 13.65 -3.54 -2.86
CA GLY A 57 13.60 -4.98 -2.64
C GLY A 57 12.26 -5.54 -2.21
N VAL A 58 11.20 -4.75 -2.27
CA VAL A 58 9.83 -5.19 -1.99
C VAL A 58 9.32 -6.09 -3.12
N GLN A 59 8.79 -7.25 -2.77
CA GLN A 59 8.14 -8.15 -3.71
C GLN A 59 6.75 -7.60 -4.09
N VAL A 60 6.55 -7.34 -5.37
CA VAL A 60 5.29 -6.87 -5.93
C VAL A 60 4.78 -7.88 -6.94
N HIS A 61 3.47 -8.06 -6.98
CA HIS A 61 2.81 -8.94 -7.92
C HIS A 61 1.88 -8.14 -8.84
N ARG A 62 1.67 -8.63 -10.05
CA ARG A 62 0.66 -8.14 -10.97
C ARG A 62 -0.44 -9.17 -11.14
N ALA A 63 -1.69 -8.74 -11.12
CA ALA A 63 -2.82 -9.59 -11.45
C ALA A 63 -2.86 -9.90 -12.94
N THR A 64 -2.88 -11.19 -13.32
CA THR A 64 -2.98 -11.64 -14.71
C THR A 64 -4.43 -11.82 -15.17
N ALA A 65 -5.38 -11.84 -14.23
CA ALA A 65 -6.81 -11.86 -14.47
C ALA A 65 -7.53 -10.96 -13.47
N ASP A 66 -8.78 -10.62 -13.75
CA ASP A 66 -9.65 -9.94 -12.79
C ASP A 66 -9.81 -10.78 -11.53
N PHE A 67 -9.83 -10.15 -10.39
CA PHE A 67 -10.03 -10.82 -9.10
C PHE A 67 -10.91 -10.00 -8.16
N THR A 68 -11.35 -10.61 -7.06
CA THR A 68 -12.24 -9.98 -6.09
C THR A 68 -11.69 -10.14 -4.69
N VAL A 69 -11.76 -9.09 -3.89
CA VAL A 69 -11.47 -9.15 -2.44
C VAL A 69 -12.64 -8.53 -1.69
N GLY A 70 -13.26 -9.31 -0.82
CA GLY A 70 -14.53 -8.91 -0.21
C GLY A 70 -15.60 -8.66 -1.28
N THR A 71 -16.12 -7.43 -1.33
CA THR A 71 -17.10 -6.99 -2.33
C THR A 71 -16.47 -6.23 -3.50
N ASN A 72 -15.18 -5.92 -3.45
CA ASN A 72 -14.50 -5.09 -4.43
C ASN A 72 -13.87 -5.95 -5.53
N ARG A 73 -14.11 -5.54 -6.78
CA ARG A 73 -13.52 -6.17 -7.97
C ARG A 73 -12.36 -5.33 -8.49
N TYR A 74 -11.26 -6.00 -8.83
CA TYR A 74 -10.05 -5.40 -9.35
C TYR A 74 -9.74 -5.97 -10.74
N PRO A 75 -9.42 -5.13 -11.73
CA PRO A 75 -9.10 -5.59 -13.06
C PRO A 75 -7.72 -6.24 -13.12
N ALA A 76 -7.51 -7.08 -14.13
CA ALA A 76 -6.20 -7.53 -14.56
C ALA A 76 -5.25 -6.34 -14.72
N GLY A 77 -3.96 -6.52 -14.43
CA GLY A 77 -2.98 -5.45 -14.43
C GLY A 77 -2.85 -4.69 -13.11
N SER A 78 -3.77 -4.87 -12.15
CA SER A 78 -3.65 -4.31 -10.80
C SER A 78 -2.41 -4.86 -10.09
N PHE A 79 -1.73 -4.01 -9.30
CA PHE A 79 -0.61 -4.45 -8.50
C PHE A 79 -1.05 -4.90 -7.11
N VAL A 80 -0.39 -5.93 -6.60
CA VAL A 80 -0.64 -6.50 -5.26
C VAL A 80 0.67 -6.60 -4.50
N VAL A 81 0.75 -5.93 -3.36
CA VAL A 81 1.89 -5.98 -2.44
C VAL A 81 1.48 -6.74 -1.20
N LYS A 82 1.95 -7.99 -1.07
CA LYS A 82 1.66 -8.82 0.10
C LYS A 82 2.59 -8.46 1.24
N CYS A 83 2.06 -8.31 2.46
CA CYS A 83 2.87 -7.99 3.63
C CYS A 83 3.65 -9.20 4.19
N ALA A 84 3.34 -10.43 3.77
CA ALA A 84 4.07 -11.63 4.17
C ALA A 84 5.38 -11.79 3.39
N GLN A 85 6.30 -10.85 3.58
CA GLN A 85 7.62 -10.80 2.92
C GLN A 85 8.67 -10.21 3.86
N PRO A 86 9.99 -10.39 3.57
CA PRO A 86 11.05 -9.90 4.46
C PRO A 86 11.00 -8.39 4.75
N PHE A 87 10.63 -7.57 3.76
CA PHE A 87 10.54 -6.11 3.87
C PHE A 87 9.20 -5.60 4.39
N ARG A 88 8.46 -6.42 5.17
CA ARG A 88 7.15 -6.05 5.73
C ARG A 88 7.12 -4.68 6.39
N ALA A 89 8.09 -4.35 7.24
CA ALA A 89 8.13 -3.07 7.95
C ALA A 89 8.19 -1.90 6.96
N HIS A 90 9.07 -1.99 5.95
CA HIS A 90 9.17 -0.97 4.90
C HIS A 90 7.88 -0.85 4.06
N VAL A 91 7.21 -1.98 3.76
CA VAL A 91 5.90 -1.95 3.08
C VAL A 91 4.89 -1.14 3.91
N LEU A 92 4.82 -1.38 5.22
CA LEU A 92 3.92 -0.62 6.09
C LEU A 92 4.26 0.87 6.09
N ASP A 93 5.53 1.24 6.19
CA ASP A 93 5.98 2.65 6.15
C ASP A 93 5.58 3.37 4.86
N MET A 94 5.62 2.67 3.73
CA MET A 94 5.29 3.23 2.43
C MET A 94 3.78 3.44 2.22
N PHE A 95 2.93 2.67 2.89
CA PHE A 95 1.48 2.68 2.68
C PHE A 95 0.68 3.24 3.86
N GLU A 96 1.09 2.99 5.12
CA GLU A 96 0.28 3.37 6.27
C GLU A 96 0.54 4.82 6.71
N PRO A 97 -0.48 5.51 7.23
CA PRO A 97 -0.28 6.78 7.92
C PRO A 97 0.69 6.61 9.08
N GLN A 98 1.63 7.53 9.23
CA GLN A 98 2.58 7.53 10.32
C GLN A 98 2.15 8.53 11.39
N ASP A 99 2.01 8.05 12.63
CA ASP A 99 1.77 8.88 13.80
C ASP A 99 3.09 9.10 14.54
N HIS A 100 3.62 10.32 14.47
CA HIS A 100 4.78 10.67 15.28
C HIS A 100 4.32 10.87 16.73
N PRO A 101 4.98 10.22 17.72
CA PRO A 101 4.62 10.39 19.11
C PRO A 101 4.73 11.86 19.51
N ASN A 102 3.80 12.29 20.38
CA ASN A 102 3.81 13.62 20.96
C ASN A 102 4.90 13.71 22.03
N ASP A 103 6.16 13.75 21.57
CA ASP A 103 7.35 13.65 22.39
C ASP A 103 7.92 15.05 22.69
N PHE A 104 8.07 15.34 23.98
CA PHE A 104 8.62 16.60 24.51
C PHE A 104 9.73 16.28 25.49
N ALA A 105 10.85 16.98 25.41
CA ALA A 105 11.97 16.80 26.35
C ALA A 105 11.57 17.13 27.79
N TYR A 106 10.63 18.06 28.00
CA TYR A 106 10.04 18.43 29.30
C TYR A 106 8.69 19.16 29.06
N PRO A 107 7.83 19.28 30.09
CA PRO A 107 6.57 20.00 29.95
C PRO A 107 6.79 21.46 29.48
N GLY A 108 6.16 21.83 28.35
CA GLY A 108 6.30 23.15 27.73
C GLY A 108 7.49 23.32 26.78
N ALA A 109 8.28 22.27 26.54
CA ALA A 109 9.28 22.26 25.48
C ALA A 109 8.66 22.26 24.09
N ALA A 110 9.44 22.59 23.07
CA ALA A 110 9.05 22.34 21.68
C ALA A 110 8.94 20.83 21.41
N PRO A 111 8.04 20.39 20.54
CA PRO A 111 7.95 18.98 20.13
C PRO A 111 9.27 18.50 19.53
N THR A 112 9.67 17.27 19.84
CA THR A 112 10.80 16.62 19.19
C THR A 112 10.42 16.35 17.72
N ALA A 113 11.18 16.92 16.78
CA ALA A 113 10.94 16.69 15.37
C ALA A 113 11.29 15.24 14.96
N PRO A 114 10.54 14.63 14.02
CA PRO A 114 10.92 13.35 13.46
C PRO A 114 12.32 13.42 12.84
N TYR A 115 13.10 12.35 12.99
CA TYR A 115 14.47 12.33 12.46
C TYR A 115 14.49 12.19 10.95
N ASP A 116 13.73 11.25 10.40
CA ASP A 116 13.64 10.98 8.96
C ASP A 116 12.20 10.62 8.60
N ILE A 117 11.61 11.43 7.72
CA ILE A 117 10.24 11.25 7.24
C ILE A 117 10.16 11.14 5.71
N ALA A 118 11.30 11.07 5.01
CA ALA A 118 11.35 11.17 3.56
C ALA A 118 10.53 10.08 2.84
N GLY A 119 10.49 8.87 3.40
CA GLY A 119 9.73 7.74 2.87
C GLY A 119 8.36 7.51 3.50
N TRP A 120 7.98 8.28 4.52
CA TRP A 120 6.73 8.06 5.24
C TRP A 120 5.53 8.28 4.36
N THR A 121 4.62 7.28 4.35
CA THR A 121 3.37 7.37 3.60
C THR A 121 3.54 7.77 2.13
N MET A 122 4.58 7.27 1.48
CA MET A 122 4.94 7.64 0.10
C MET A 122 3.75 7.49 -0.86
N ALA A 123 2.90 6.47 -0.67
CA ALA A 123 1.70 6.29 -1.47
C ALA A 123 0.76 7.51 -1.40
N PHE A 124 0.58 8.11 -0.21
CA PHE A 124 -0.22 9.33 -0.05
C PHE A 124 0.50 10.54 -0.65
N GLN A 125 1.79 10.69 -0.43
CA GLN A 125 2.58 11.81 -0.98
C GLN A 125 2.52 11.83 -2.51
N MET A 126 2.53 10.67 -3.15
CA MET A 126 2.41 10.52 -4.59
C MET A 126 0.97 10.54 -5.11
N GLY A 127 -0.04 10.59 -4.23
CA GLY A 127 -1.44 10.55 -4.60
C GLY A 127 -1.90 9.21 -5.20
N VAL A 128 -1.21 8.14 -4.88
CA VAL A 128 -1.54 6.79 -5.36
C VAL A 128 -2.76 6.26 -4.64
N LYS A 129 -3.74 5.76 -5.38
CA LYS A 129 -4.89 5.07 -4.79
C LYS A 129 -4.55 3.61 -4.54
N PHE A 130 -4.85 3.15 -3.34
CA PHE A 130 -4.67 1.76 -2.94
C PHE A 130 -5.77 1.33 -1.97
N GLU A 131 -5.97 0.03 -1.87
CA GLU A 131 -6.87 -0.62 -0.92
C GLU A 131 -6.05 -1.40 0.11
N ARG A 132 -6.34 -1.16 1.38
CA ARG A 132 -5.77 -1.87 2.51
C ARG A 132 -6.57 -3.14 2.76
N VAL A 133 -5.93 -4.30 2.69
CA VAL A 133 -6.59 -5.60 2.85
C VAL A 133 -6.13 -6.26 4.13
N LEU A 134 -7.08 -6.62 4.99
CA LEU A 134 -6.83 -7.25 6.30
C LEU A 134 -6.80 -8.77 6.25
N ASP A 135 -7.37 -9.35 5.21
CA ASP A 135 -7.49 -10.80 5.04
C ASP A 135 -6.63 -11.30 3.88
N GLY A 136 -6.66 -12.58 3.59
CA GLY A 136 -5.91 -13.17 2.49
C GLY A 136 -6.39 -12.62 1.14
N VAL A 137 -5.44 -12.42 0.23
CA VAL A 137 -5.72 -12.06 -1.16
C VAL A 137 -5.40 -13.25 -2.03
N GLU A 138 -6.40 -13.78 -2.69
CA GLU A 138 -6.29 -14.88 -3.64
C GLU A 138 -6.57 -14.40 -5.06
N GLY A 139 -5.88 -14.97 -6.03
CA GLY A 139 -6.01 -14.62 -7.44
C GLY A 139 -4.85 -15.16 -8.27
N MET A 140 -4.94 -14.92 -9.55
CA MET A 140 -3.87 -15.26 -10.50
C MET A 140 -2.88 -14.09 -10.52
N PHE A 141 -1.75 -14.26 -9.84
CA PHE A 141 -0.71 -13.24 -9.69
C PHE A 141 0.62 -13.73 -10.20
N GLU A 142 1.34 -12.87 -10.91
CA GLU A 142 2.75 -13.07 -11.28
C GLU A 142 3.63 -12.09 -10.49
N GLU A 143 4.78 -12.54 -10.04
CA GLU A 143 5.77 -11.67 -9.39
C GLU A 143 6.48 -10.81 -10.43
N ILE A 144 6.67 -9.53 -10.13
CA ILE A 144 7.35 -8.58 -10.98
C ILE A 144 8.82 -8.51 -10.56
N GLY A 145 9.73 -8.99 -11.42
CA GLY A 145 11.17 -9.01 -11.15
C GLY A 145 11.96 -7.78 -11.63
N HIS A 146 11.32 -6.79 -12.27
CA HIS A 146 11.99 -5.63 -12.86
C HIS A 146 11.07 -4.41 -12.91
N ALA A 147 11.68 -3.24 -13.07
CA ALA A 147 10.95 -1.97 -13.19
C ALA A 147 9.95 -2.00 -14.35
N GLN A 148 8.79 -1.45 -14.10
CA GLN A 148 7.68 -1.42 -15.03
C GLN A 148 7.66 -0.08 -15.78
N THR A 149 7.44 -0.14 -17.08
CA THR A 149 7.23 1.08 -17.88
C THR A 149 5.80 1.57 -17.68
N PRO A 150 5.59 2.83 -17.23
CA PRO A 150 4.26 3.41 -17.19
C PRO A 150 3.61 3.38 -18.58
N SER A 151 2.29 3.21 -18.62
CA SER A 151 1.57 3.25 -19.90
C SER A 151 1.80 4.56 -20.62
N ALA A 152 2.04 4.47 -21.93
CA ALA A 152 2.17 5.66 -22.77
C ALA A 152 0.84 6.43 -22.84
N GLY A 153 0.93 7.74 -22.91
CA GLY A 153 -0.20 8.59 -23.27
C GLY A 153 -0.66 8.32 -24.70
N ARG A 154 -1.92 8.61 -24.98
CA ARG A 154 -2.48 8.52 -26.32
C ARG A 154 -3.36 9.72 -26.61
N ILE A 155 -3.40 10.11 -27.88
CA ILE A 155 -4.35 11.10 -28.36
C ILE A 155 -5.54 10.34 -28.95
N GLU A 156 -6.74 10.63 -28.47
CA GLU A 156 -7.99 10.09 -29.02
C GLU A 156 -8.64 11.14 -29.93
N ASN A 157 -9.14 10.71 -31.07
CA ASN A 157 -9.83 11.57 -32.06
C ASN A 157 -9.00 12.80 -32.49
N GLY A 158 -7.70 12.61 -32.74
CA GLY A 158 -6.78 13.71 -33.09
C GLY A 158 -6.96 14.30 -34.49
N GLU A 159 -7.62 13.60 -35.41
CA GLU A 159 -7.82 14.07 -36.78
C GLU A 159 -8.84 15.21 -36.84
N GLY A 160 -8.43 16.36 -37.39
CA GLY A 160 -9.29 17.54 -37.51
C GLY A 160 -9.62 18.24 -36.20
N ALA A 161 -8.99 17.88 -35.10
CA ALA A 161 -9.23 18.52 -33.82
C ALA A 161 -8.73 19.97 -33.81
N VAL A 162 -9.56 20.88 -33.30
CA VAL A 162 -9.22 22.30 -33.09
C VAL A 162 -8.77 22.60 -31.67
N ALA A 163 -9.00 21.65 -30.73
CA ALA A 163 -8.58 21.74 -29.35
C ALA A 163 -8.41 20.34 -28.74
N PHE A 164 -7.54 20.23 -27.74
CA PHE A 164 -7.34 19.02 -26.95
C PHE A 164 -7.63 19.28 -25.48
N PHE A 165 -8.23 18.30 -24.81
CA PHE A 165 -8.46 18.32 -23.38
C PHE A 165 -7.58 17.26 -22.72
N ALA A 166 -6.80 17.65 -21.73
CA ALA A 166 -6.02 16.73 -20.91
C ALA A 166 -6.65 16.58 -19.52
N SER A 167 -6.61 15.37 -18.97
CA SER A 167 -7.14 15.13 -17.61
C SER A 167 -6.25 15.77 -16.56
N GLY A 168 -6.79 16.67 -15.75
CA GLY A 168 -6.09 17.28 -14.60
C GLY A 168 -5.89 16.33 -13.41
N GLY A 169 -6.27 15.05 -13.55
CA GLY A 169 -6.13 14.06 -12.47
C GLY A 169 -4.83 13.26 -12.50
N MET A 170 -3.89 13.62 -13.36
CA MET A 170 -2.59 12.95 -13.49
C MET A 170 -1.47 13.89 -13.06
N ASN A 171 -0.51 13.36 -12.28
CA ASN A 171 0.64 14.14 -11.80
C ASN A 171 1.54 14.68 -12.93
N ASN A 172 1.45 14.10 -14.12
CA ASN A 172 2.28 14.51 -15.28
C ASN A 172 1.57 15.46 -16.25
N ILE A 173 0.41 16.00 -15.90
CA ILE A 173 -0.37 16.89 -16.78
C ILE A 173 0.44 18.10 -17.28
N TYR A 174 1.33 18.63 -16.44
CA TYR A 174 2.18 19.77 -16.78
C TYR A 174 3.18 19.49 -17.93
N ILE A 175 3.44 18.23 -18.23
CA ILE A 175 4.31 17.84 -19.36
C ILE A 175 3.59 18.02 -20.70
N VAL A 176 2.27 18.00 -20.68
CA VAL A 176 1.42 18.09 -21.88
C VAL A 176 1.11 19.55 -22.23
N MET A 177 1.23 20.46 -21.27
CA MET A 177 1.03 21.89 -21.46
C MET A 177 2.30 22.60 -21.90
#